data_113b7ffe7716e25c598fb539eaa8a2b2
#
_entry.id   113b7ffe7716e25c598fb539eaa8a2b2
#
_cell.length_a   1.000
_cell.length_b   1.000
_cell.length_c   1.000
_cell.angle_alpha   90.00
_cell.angle_beta   90.00
_cell.angle_gamma   90.00
#
_symmetry.space_group_name_H-M   'P 1'
#
loop_
_entity.id
_entity.type
_entity.pdbx_description
1 polymer ?
#
loop_
_entity_poly.entity_id
_entity_poly.type
_entity_poly.pdbx_seq_one_letter_code
_entity_poly.pdbx_strand_id
1 'polypeptide(L)'
;MIEIEKTSTKLMKKDGDLAADLSHAFDQVRNWLSVVDDHRLAVLDSLKIKKEDVSSVYGIVIAGRDIGYDAHHLRRLKGEDRGRVLFLTYDDLLFALDALIKRMDELRT
;
A
#
# COMPACT_ATOMS: atom_id res chain seq x y z
N MET A 1 6.60 -2.52 5.40
CA MET A 1 6.33 -1.12 5.82
C MET A 1 4.96 -0.67 5.34
N ILE A 2 4.23 0.01 6.16
CA ILE A 2 2.96 0.63 5.78
C ILE A 2 3.12 2.14 5.90
N GLU A 3 2.92 2.85 4.78
CA GLU A 3 2.90 4.30 4.74
C GLU A 3 1.45 4.76 4.65
N ILE A 4 0.99 5.52 5.64
CA ILE A 4 -0.39 5.98 5.72
C ILE A 4 -0.42 7.49 5.51
N GLU A 5 -1.08 7.91 4.45
CA GLU A 5 -1.33 9.31 4.14
C GLU A 5 -2.77 9.68 4.50
N LYS A 6 -3.10 10.96 4.40
CA LYS A 6 -4.45 11.47 4.74
C LYS A 6 -5.51 10.99 3.74
N THR A 7 -6.76 10.92 4.18
CA THR A 7 -7.91 10.68 3.30
C THR A 7 -8.06 11.79 2.25
N SER A 8 -7.61 13.01 2.57
CA SER A 8 -7.64 14.17 1.66
C SER A 8 -6.47 14.22 0.69
N THR A 9 -5.53 13.25 0.77
CA THR A 9 -4.37 13.22 -0.11
C THR A 9 -4.81 13.11 -1.56
N LYS A 10 -4.32 14.02 -2.39
CA LYS A 10 -4.58 14.01 -3.82
C LYS A 10 -3.82 12.86 -4.49
N LEU A 11 -4.53 12.05 -5.27
CA LEU A 11 -3.93 10.88 -5.92
C LEU A 11 -3.37 11.21 -7.29
N MET A 12 -4.08 12.00 -8.07
CA MET A 12 -3.72 12.31 -9.45
C MET A 12 -4.00 13.76 -9.78
N LYS A 13 -3.25 14.28 -10.74
CA LYS A 13 -3.54 15.55 -11.40
C LYS A 13 -4.67 15.37 -12.43
N LYS A 14 -5.18 16.46 -12.98
CA LYS A 14 -6.26 16.43 -13.97
C LYS A 14 -5.94 15.60 -15.21
N ASP A 15 -4.66 15.52 -15.60
CA ASP A 15 -4.19 14.74 -16.75
C ASP A 15 -4.01 13.24 -16.44
N GLY A 16 -4.24 12.82 -15.21
CA GLY A 16 -4.08 11.45 -14.77
C GLY A 16 -2.68 11.09 -14.25
N ASP A 17 -1.74 12.02 -14.27
CA ASP A 17 -0.41 11.80 -13.68
C ASP A 17 -0.49 11.81 -12.15
N LEU A 18 0.45 11.08 -11.51
CA LEU A 18 0.52 11.02 -10.05
C LEU A 18 0.69 12.42 -9.45
N ALA A 19 -0.10 12.70 -8.41
CA ALA A 19 0.12 13.89 -7.59
C ALA A 19 1.40 13.74 -6.78
N ALA A 20 2.03 14.87 -6.44
CA ALA A 20 3.34 14.90 -5.79
C ALA A 20 3.36 14.12 -4.46
N ASP A 21 2.34 14.28 -3.62
CA ASP A 21 2.30 13.62 -2.31
C ASP A 21 2.23 12.10 -2.43
N LEU A 22 1.46 11.59 -3.38
CA LEU A 22 1.36 10.15 -3.61
C LEU A 22 2.66 9.59 -4.20
N SER A 23 3.24 10.29 -5.17
CA SER A 23 4.53 9.93 -5.74
C SER A 23 5.62 9.85 -4.67
N HIS A 24 5.64 10.84 -3.76
CA HIS A 24 6.58 10.87 -2.63
C HIS A 24 6.38 9.68 -1.68
N ALA A 25 5.14 9.32 -1.38
CA ALA A 25 4.83 8.18 -0.53
C ALA A 25 5.35 6.86 -1.15
N PHE A 26 5.17 6.68 -2.46
CA PHE A 26 5.73 5.51 -3.16
C PHE A 26 7.25 5.49 -3.10
N ASP A 27 7.90 6.63 -3.28
CA ASP A 27 9.36 6.74 -3.22
C ASP A 27 9.89 6.39 -1.83
N GLN A 28 9.23 6.84 -0.78
CA GLN A 28 9.61 6.51 0.59
C GLN A 28 9.57 5.00 0.85
N VAL A 29 8.51 4.34 0.41
CA VAL A 29 8.37 2.88 0.58
C VAL A 29 9.41 2.14 -0.24
N ARG A 30 9.66 2.56 -1.49
CA ARG A 30 10.69 1.94 -2.33
C ARG A 30 12.09 2.09 -1.72
N ASN A 31 12.40 3.26 -1.19
CA ASN A 31 13.69 3.51 -0.52
C ASN A 31 13.84 2.61 0.71
N TRP A 32 12.79 2.46 1.49
CA TRP A 32 12.80 1.57 2.65
C TRP A 32 13.03 0.12 2.23
N LEU A 33 12.34 -0.36 1.19
CA LEU A 33 12.52 -1.71 0.66
C LEU A 33 13.96 -1.95 0.18
N SER A 34 14.55 -0.93 -0.46
CA SER A 34 15.95 -1.00 -0.91
C SER A 34 16.90 -1.15 0.27
N VAL A 35 16.71 -0.39 1.34
CA VAL A 35 17.51 -0.50 2.57
C VAL A 35 17.37 -1.88 3.20
N VAL A 36 16.16 -2.41 3.25
CA VAL A 36 15.89 -3.75 3.80
C VAL A 36 16.58 -4.83 2.96
N ASP A 37 16.55 -4.71 1.64
CA ASP A 37 17.24 -5.66 0.76
C ASP A 37 18.76 -5.65 0.98
N ASP A 38 19.34 -4.46 1.13
CA ASP A 38 20.80 -4.31 1.33
C ASP A 38 21.25 -4.79 2.71
N HIS A 39 20.38 -4.69 3.73
CA HIS A 39 20.69 -5.01 5.13
C HIS A 39 19.73 -6.04 5.73
N ARG A 40 19.23 -6.94 4.91
CA ARG A 40 18.14 -7.87 5.28
C ARG A 40 18.42 -8.63 6.57
N LEU A 41 19.61 -9.22 6.71
CA LEU A 41 19.93 -10.02 7.90
C LEU A 41 19.97 -9.15 9.16
N ALA A 42 20.54 -7.95 9.07
CA ALA A 42 20.62 -7.04 10.20
C ALA A 42 19.24 -6.54 10.63
N VAL A 43 18.35 -6.24 9.65
CA VAL A 43 16.99 -5.80 9.93
C VAL A 43 16.17 -6.91 10.59
N LEU A 44 16.22 -8.11 10.05
CA LEU A 44 15.50 -9.26 10.60
C LEU A 44 15.99 -9.58 12.02
N ASP A 45 17.29 -9.51 12.24
CA ASP A 45 17.90 -9.76 13.53
C ASP A 45 17.45 -8.73 14.57
N SER A 46 17.44 -7.44 14.20
CA SER A 46 16.98 -6.38 15.10
C SER A 46 15.50 -6.50 15.45
N LEU A 47 14.67 -7.05 14.56
CA LEU A 47 13.26 -7.31 14.79
C LEU A 47 13.01 -8.67 15.45
N LYS A 48 14.05 -9.46 15.73
CA LYS A 48 13.97 -10.82 16.29
C LYS A 48 13.14 -11.78 15.44
N ILE A 49 13.24 -11.64 14.11
CA ILE A 49 12.57 -12.49 13.13
C ILE A 49 13.62 -13.40 12.49
N LYS A 50 13.33 -14.70 12.43
CA LYS A 50 14.21 -15.65 11.78
C LYS A 50 14.11 -15.51 10.26
N LYS A 51 15.27 -15.59 9.57
CA LYS A 51 15.35 -15.47 8.12
C LYS A 51 14.44 -16.48 7.40
N GLU A 52 14.36 -17.70 7.88
CA GLU A 52 13.56 -18.77 7.30
C GLU A 52 12.04 -18.56 7.46
N ASP A 53 11.64 -17.67 8.37
CA ASP A 53 10.22 -17.34 8.59
C ASP A 53 9.72 -16.22 7.65
N VAL A 54 10.61 -15.65 6.82
CA VAL A 54 10.27 -14.54 5.92
C VAL A 54 10.60 -14.92 4.48
N SER A 55 9.55 -15.08 3.66
CA SER A 55 9.72 -15.36 2.22
C SER A 55 9.90 -14.10 1.40
N SER A 56 9.21 -13.01 1.76
CA SER A 56 9.28 -11.75 1.05
C SER A 56 8.85 -10.58 1.94
N VAL A 57 9.30 -9.38 1.56
CA VAL A 57 8.95 -8.13 2.26
C VAL A 57 8.24 -7.21 1.27
N TYR A 58 7.08 -6.70 1.68
CA TYR A 58 6.26 -5.79 0.89
C TYR A 58 6.09 -4.45 1.58
N GLY A 59 5.83 -3.42 0.81
CA GLY A 59 5.38 -2.13 1.30
C GLY A 59 3.93 -1.88 0.90
N ILE A 60 3.21 -1.14 1.71
CA ILE A 60 1.83 -0.75 1.43
C ILE A 60 1.72 0.76 1.59
N VAL A 61 1.11 1.42 0.60
CA VAL A 61 0.74 2.84 0.69
C VAL A 61 -0.78 2.92 0.77
N ILE A 62 -1.28 3.57 1.80
CA ILE A 62 -2.72 3.84 1.97
C ILE A 62 -2.91 5.35 1.89
N ALA A 63 -3.67 5.82 0.91
CA ALA A 63 -3.83 7.25 0.67
C ALA A 63 -5.13 7.56 -0.06
N GLY A 64 -5.76 8.67 0.32
CA GLY A 64 -6.85 9.28 -0.43
C GLY A 64 -8.13 8.47 -0.54
N ARG A 65 -9.05 9.02 -1.30
CA ARG A 65 -10.38 8.45 -1.56
C ARG A 65 -10.57 8.24 -3.06
N ASP A 66 -11.47 7.36 -3.43
CA ASP A 66 -11.82 7.11 -4.84
C ASP A 66 -12.62 8.27 -5.45
N ILE A 67 -13.28 9.05 -4.61
CA ILE A 67 -14.18 10.12 -5.02
C ILE A 67 -13.45 11.25 -5.75
N GLY A 68 -14.04 11.75 -6.82
CA GLY A 68 -13.56 12.93 -7.55
C GLY A 68 -12.61 12.62 -8.69
N TYR A 69 -12.40 11.36 -9.00
CA TYR A 69 -11.52 10.94 -10.09
C TYR A 69 -12.28 10.26 -11.22
N ASP A 70 -11.77 10.43 -12.44
CA ASP A 70 -12.22 9.68 -13.58
C ASP A 70 -12.00 8.18 -13.35
N ALA A 71 -13.03 7.36 -13.60
CA ALA A 71 -12.97 5.92 -13.35
C ALA A 71 -11.87 5.23 -14.15
N HIS A 72 -11.60 5.70 -15.38
CA HIS A 72 -10.54 5.16 -16.22
C HIS A 72 -9.15 5.43 -15.62
N HIS A 73 -8.89 6.68 -15.21
CA HIS A 73 -7.62 7.06 -14.59
C HIS A 73 -7.40 6.34 -13.27
N LEU A 74 -8.45 6.22 -12.46
CA LEU A 74 -8.37 5.52 -11.17
C LEU A 74 -8.07 4.03 -11.35
N ARG A 75 -8.73 3.39 -12.31
CA ARG A 75 -8.47 1.98 -12.64
C ARG A 75 -7.04 1.76 -13.10
N ARG A 76 -6.53 2.66 -13.94
CA ARG A 76 -5.14 2.61 -14.40
C ARG A 76 -4.16 2.75 -13.24
N LEU A 77 -4.43 3.71 -12.33
CA LEU A 77 -3.61 3.93 -11.15
C LEU A 77 -3.54 2.68 -10.27
N LYS A 78 -4.68 2.08 -9.99
CA LYS A 78 -4.76 0.90 -9.13
C LYS A 78 -4.21 -0.36 -9.79
N GLY A 79 -4.31 -0.46 -11.10
CA GLY A 79 -3.87 -1.63 -11.85
C GLY A 79 -2.40 -1.63 -12.23
N GLU A 80 -1.68 -0.54 -11.98
CA GLU A 80 -0.27 -0.43 -12.34
C GLU A 80 0.58 -1.32 -11.43
N ASP A 81 1.47 -2.10 -12.03
CA ASP A 81 2.40 -2.95 -11.31
C ASP A 81 3.53 -2.08 -10.71
N ARG A 82 3.65 -2.09 -9.40
CA ARG A 82 4.68 -1.37 -8.66
C ARG A 82 5.61 -2.32 -7.91
N GLY A 83 5.73 -3.55 -8.39
CA GLY A 83 6.57 -4.56 -7.76
C GLY A 83 6.06 -4.91 -6.36
N ARG A 84 6.91 -4.75 -5.35
CA ARG A 84 6.58 -5.09 -3.96
C ARG A 84 5.85 -3.97 -3.20
N VAL A 85 5.40 -2.92 -3.91
CA VAL A 85 4.64 -1.83 -3.30
C VAL A 85 3.17 -1.97 -3.70
N LEU A 86 2.32 -2.19 -2.71
CA LEU A 86 0.87 -2.25 -2.88
C LEU A 86 0.26 -0.87 -2.62
N PHE A 87 -0.77 -0.53 -3.36
CA PHE A 87 -1.48 0.72 -3.16
C PHE A 87 -2.96 0.45 -2.87
N LEU A 88 -3.45 1.09 -1.81
CA LEU A 88 -4.86 1.04 -1.43
C LEU A 88 -5.36 2.46 -1.15
N THR A 89 -6.54 2.79 -1.63
CA THR A 89 -7.27 3.95 -1.13
C THR A 89 -7.98 3.59 0.17
N TYR A 90 -8.48 4.57 0.89
CA TYR A 90 -9.30 4.29 2.08
C TYR A 90 -10.58 3.53 1.74
N ASP A 91 -11.14 3.74 0.55
CA ASP A 91 -12.31 2.98 0.10
C ASP A 91 -11.95 1.50 -0.10
N ASP A 92 -10.79 1.19 -0.67
CA ASP A 92 -10.30 -0.19 -0.81
C ASP A 92 -10.09 -0.85 0.55
N LEU A 93 -9.52 -0.12 1.50
CA LEU A 93 -9.27 -0.61 2.86
C LEU A 93 -10.59 -0.93 3.57
N LEU A 94 -11.57 -0.03 3.50
CA LEU A 94 -12.88 -0.24 4.11
C LEU A 94 -13.62 -1.42 3.49
N PHE A 95 -13.52 -1.57 2.17
CA PHE A 95 -14.10 -2.72 1.48
C PHE A 95 -13.48 -4.03 1.96
N ALA A 96 -12.16 -4.08 2.10
CA ALA A 96 -11.45 -5.26 2.58
C ALA A 96 -11.82 -5.59 4.03
N LEU A 97 -11.95 -4.59 4.89
CA LEU A 97 -12.37 -4.77 6.28
C LEU A 97 -13.80 -5.30 6.37
N ASP A 98 -14.72 -4.76 5.57
CA ASP A 98 -16.10 -5.22 5.52
C ASP A 98 -16.19 -6.69 5.11
N ALA A 99 -15.45 -7.09 4.09
CA ALA A 99 -15.38 -8.47 3.64
C ALA A 99 -14.82 -9.40 4.73
N LEU A 100 -13.81 -8.96 5.45
CA LEU A 100 -13.22 -9.72 6.56
C LEU A 100 -14.23 -9.89 7.70
N ILE A 101 -14.95 -8.84 8.07
CA ILE A 101 -15.95 -8.88 9.15
C ILE A 101 -17.06 -9.88 8.80
N LYS A 102 -17.56 -9.82 7.57
CA LYS A 102 -18.57 -10.76 7.09
C LYS A 102 -18.10 -12.20 7.16
N ARG A 103 -16.86 -12.46 6.77
CA ARG A 103 -16.26 -13.78 6.83
C ARG A 103 -16.11 -14.27 8.27
N MET A 104 -15.74 -13.39 9.18
CA MET A 104 -15.65 -13.73 10.62
C MET A 104 -17.02 -14.09 11.19
N ASP A 105 -18.08 -13.37 10.82
CA ASP A 105 -19.43 -13.67 11.25
C ASP A 105 -19.90 -15.02 10.75
N GLU A 106 -19.57 -15.39 9.51
CA GLU A 106 -19.87 -16.73 8.97
C GLU A 106 -19.18 -17.83 9.75
N LEU A 107 -17.98 -17.60 10.25
CA LEU A 107 -17.21 -18.58 11.03
C LEU A 107 -17.72 -18.73 12.46
N ARG A 108 -18.53 -17.80 12.95
CA ARG A 108 -19.12 -17.84 14.30
C ARG A 108 -20.35 -18.74 14.40
N THR A 109 -20.96 -19.01 13.29
CA THR A 109 -22.14 -19.87 13.21
C THR A 109 -21.69 -21.30 12.84
#